data_721f2e107be1035b1ef2e38d6204b4b1
#
_entry.id   721f2e107be1035b1ef2e38d6204b4b1
#
_cell.length_a   1.000
_cell.length_b   1.000
_cell.length_c   1.000
_cell.angle_alpha   90.00
_cell.angle_beta   90.00
_cell.angle_gamma   90.00
#
_symmetry.space_group_name_H-M   'P 1'
#
loop_
_entity.id
_entity.type
_entity.pdbx_description
1 polymer ?
#
loop_
_entity_poly.entity_id
_entity_poly.type
_entity_poly.pdbx_seq_one_letter_code
_entity_poly.pdbx_strand_id
1 'polypeptide(L)'
;MGLILHKQSGRGYRALSKIFALPSKKTIMQLLNRIPINPGVNDVIFNNLAEVVSGLDESSKYCAVMFDEMSLDPHIHLNVATKEFEGFETNDDEQRNAVIADHALVFMVRGLVKNWKQPLAYTFCRSSTKSVILVRLLTKIITRCQQAGLKVICTICGNTCIQESH
;
A
#
# COMPACT_ATOMS: atom_id res chain seq x y z
N MET A 1 -2.35 -18.16 -8.50
CA MET A 1 -3.73 -18.69 -8.55
C MET A 1 -4.32 -18.90 -7.13
N GLY A 2 -3.73 -19.74 -6.26
CA GLY A 2 -4.30 -20.07 -4.93
C GLY A 2 -4.60 -18.89 -4.02
N LEU A 3 -3.76 -17.86 -3.98
CA LEU A 3 -3.98 -16.66 -3.16
C LEU A 3 -5.22 -15.86 -3.60
N ILE A 4 -5.40 -15.69 -4.91
CA ILE A 4 -6.55 -14.97 -5.47
C ILE A 4 -7.86 -15.68 -5.10
N LEU A 5 -7.91 -17.00 -5.29
CA LEU A 5 -9.06 -17.82 -4.92
C LEU A 5 -9.37 -17.75 -3.41
N HIS A 6 -8.33 -17.79 -2.57
CA HIS A 6 -8.51 -17.68 -1.11
C HIS A 6 -9.07 -16.31 -0.70
N LYS A 7 -8.61 -15.22 -1.33
CA LYS A 7 -9.11 -13.85 -1.07
C LYS A 7 -10.54 -13.64 -1.55
N GLN A 8 -10.91 -14.21 -2.70
CA GLN A 8 -12.28 -14.08 -3.24
C GLN A 8 -13.30 -14.83 -2.42
N SER A 9 -13.00 -16.04 -1.98
CA SER A 9 -13.91 -16.86 -1.17
C SER A 9 -13.17 -17.90 -0.35
N GLY A 10 -13.03 -17.69 0.94
CA GLY A 10 -12.44 -18.67 1.84
C GLY A 10 -13.26 -19.97 1.95
N ARG A 11 -14.58 -19.91 1.71
CA ARG A 11 -15.44 -21.10 1.64
C ARG A 11 -15.22 -21.88 0.34
N GLY A 12 -15.17 -21.17 -0.80
CA GLY A 12 -14.85 -21.73 -2.11
C GLY A 12 -13.44 -22.35 -2.14
N TYR A 13 -12.45 -21.68 -1.56
CA TYR A 13 -11.10 -22.21 -1.45
C TYR A 13 -11.05 -23.56 -0.71
N ARG A 14 -11.76 -23.67 0.43
CA ARG A 14 -11.83 -24.93 1.18
C ARG A 14 -12.52 -26.06 0.41
N ALA A 15 -13.53 -25.74 -0.40
CA ALA A 15 -14.17 -26.74 -1.27
C ALA A 15 -13.22 -27.22 -2.37
N LEU A 16 -12.55 -26.29 -3.05
CA LEU A 16 -11.61 -26.57 -4.12
C LEU A 16 -10.34 -27.29 -3.63
N SER A 17 -9.88 -27.01 -2.42
CA SER A 17 -8.71 -27.70 -1.83
C SER A 17 -8.91 -29.17 -1.52
N LYS A 18 -10.16 -29.65 -1.53
CA LYS A 18 -10.49 -31.07 -1.42
C LYS A 18 -10.35 -31.83 -2.75
N ILE A 19 -10.42 -31.11 -3.87
CA ILE A 19 -10.41 -31.66 -5.23
C ILE A 19 -9.06 -31.42 -5.89
N PHE A 20 -8.45 -30.27 -5.64
CA PHE A 20 -7.19 -29.84 -6.24
C PHE A 20 -6.08 -29.74 -5.20
N ALA A 21 -4.84 -30.04 -5.58
CA ALA A 21 -3.67 -29.85 -4.74
C ALA A 21 -3.34 -28.36 -4.56
N LEU A 22 -4.14 -27.64 -3.73
CA LEU A 22 -3.94 -26.25 -3.42
C LEU A 22 -3.09 -26.08 -2.15
N PRO A 23 -2.28 -24.99 -2.05
CA PRO A 23 -1.51 -24.69 -0.85
C PRO A 23 -2.42 -24.56 0.39
N SER A 24 -1.96 -25.01 1.54
CA SER A 24 -2.73 -24.82 2.77
C SER A 24 -2.90 -23.32 3.10
N LYS A 25 -3.95 -22.95 3.85
CA LYS A 25 -4.13 -21.59 4.35
C LYS A 25 -2.87 -21.10 5.10
N LYS A 26 -2.24 -21.98 5.89
CA LYS A 26 -1.00 -21.67 6.62
C LYS A 26 0.13 -21.29 5.65
N THR A 27 0.30 -22.05 4.58
CA THR A 27 1.32 -21.78 3.54
C THR A 27 1.07 -20.43 2.86
N ILE A 28 -0.20 -20.12 2.52
CA ILE A 28 -0.57 -18.83 1.93
C ILE A 28 -0.25 -17.68 2.89
N MET A 29 -0.62 -17.80 4.16
CA MET A 29 -0.34 -16.77 5.17
C MET A 29 1.16 -16.61 5.40
N GLN A 30 1.93 -17.70 5.44
CA GLN A 30 3.40 -17.62 5.55
C GLN A 30 4.04 -16.89 4.35
N LEU A 31 3.53 -17.09 3.13
CA LEU A 31 4.00 -16.36 1.95
C LEU A 31 3.67 -14.86 2.03
N LEU A 32 2.45 -14.52 2.49
CA LEU A 32 2.04 -13.12 2.68
C LEU A 32 2.88 -12.42 3.75
N ASN A 33 3.15 -13.09 4.87
CA ASN A 33 3.95 -12.53 5.96
C ASN A 33 5.45 -12.35 5.61
N ARG A 34 5.91 -12.92 4.49
CA ARG A 34 7.28 -12.67 3.98
C ARG A 34 7.40 -11.35 3.21
N ILE A 35 6.28 -10.75 2.82
CA ILE A 35 6.28 -9.45 2.15
C ILE A 35 6.35 -8.39 3.25
N PRO A 36 7.48 -7.67 3.41
CA PRO A 36 7.63 -6.65 4.45
C PRO A 36 6.83 -5.41 4.05
N ILE A 37 5.52 -5.42 4.31
CA ILE A 37 4.65 -4.26 4.10
C ILE A 37 4.57 -3.53 5.44
N ASN A 38 5.49 -2.60 5.66
CA ASN A 38 5.46 -1.70 6.83
C ASN A 38 4.82 -0.36 6.43
N PRO A 39 4.21 0.38 7.39
CA PRO A 39 3.79 1.76 7.16
C PRO A 39 4.97 2.61 6.67
N GLY A 40 4.68 3.56 5.78
CA GLY A 40 5.70 4.42 5.18
C GLY A 40 6.07 4.00 3.76
N VAL A 41 7.15 4.59 3.25
CA VAL A 41 7.68 4.35 1.89
C VAL A 41 8.70 3.21 1.93
N ASN A 42 8.33 2.05 1.42
CA ASN A 42 9.13 0.82 1.50
C ASN A 42 10.00 0.64 0.25
N ASP A 43 11.32 0.59 0.44
CA ASP A 43 12.29 0.41 -0.64
C ASP A 43 12.11 -0.89 -1.43
N VAL A 44 11.68 -1.97 -0.78
CA VAL A 44 11.44 -3.27 -1.45
C VAL A 44 10.37 -3.14 -2.52
N ILE A 45 9.30 -2.38 -2.25
CA ILE A 45 8.23 -2.14 -3.23
C ILE A 45 8.77 -1.40 -4.45
N PHE A 46 9.58 -0.35 -4.25
CA PHE A 46 10.12 0.45 -5.34
C PHE A 46 11.21 -0.27 -6.13
N ASN A 47 12.02 -1.11 -5.50
CA ASN A 47 13.01 -1.95 -6.19
C ASN A 47 12.31 -2.98 -7.10
N ASN A 48 11.28 -3.67 -6.59
CA ASN A 48 10.47 -4.58 -7.38
C ASN A 48 9.73 -3.84 -8.52
N LEU A 49 9.24 -2.62 -8.25
CA LEU A 49 8.61 -1.76 -9.26
C LEU A 49 9.59 -1.44 -10.38
N ALA A 50 10.82 -1.07 -10.07
CA ALA A 50 11.86 -0.76 -11.06
C ALA A 50 12.16 -1.98 -11.96
N GLU A 51 12.23 -3.18 -11.38
CA GLU A 51 12.43 -4.42 -12.14
C GLU A 51 11.27 -4.65 -13.13
N VAL A 52 10.02 -4.52 -12.67
CA VAL A 52 8.84 -4.66 -13.54
C VAL A 52 8.80 -3.59 -14.63
N VAL A 53 9.10 -2.34 -14.28
CA VAL A 53 9.07 -1.18 -15.20
C VAL A 53 10.15 -1.31 -16.28
N SER A 54 11.29 -1.93 -15.98
CA SER A 54 12.35 -2.16 -16.98
C SER A 54 11.88 -3.02 -18.17
N GLY A 55 10.89 -3.88 -17.95
CA GLY A 55 10.26 -4.71 -19.00
C GLY A 55 9.08 -4.06 -19.71
N LEU A 56 8.68 -2.83 -19.34
CA LEU A 56 7.58 -2.12 -19.98
C LEU A 56 8.05 -1.34 -21.23
N ASP A 57 7.19 -1.28 -22.23
CA ASP A 57 7.36 -0.35 -23.35
C ASP A 57 7.21 1.11 -22.89
N GLU A 58 7.87 2.05 -23.58
CA GLU A 58 7.93 3.46 -23.18
C GLU A 58 6.56 4.13 -22.99
N SER A 59 5.57 3.76 -23.82
CA SER A 59 4.21 4.28 -23.69
C SER A 59 3.50 3.78 -22.42
N SER A 60 3.80 2.59 -21.97
CA SER A 60 3.22 1.98 -20.76
C SER A 60 3.81 2.50 -19.44
N LYS A 61 4.91 3.26 -19.49
CA LYS A 61 5.53 3.91 -18.34
C LYS A 61 4.81 5.17 -17.87
N TYR A 62 3.89 5.72 -18.69
CA TYR A 62 3.07 6.86 -18.30
C TYR A 62 2.03 6.47 -17.26
N CYS A 63 2.01 7.18 -16.14
CA CYS A 63 1.19 6.82 -14.98
C CYS A 63 0.68 8.04 -14.20
N ALA A 64 -0.33 7.80 -13.38
CA ALA A 64 -0.83 8.71 -12.36
C ALA A 64 -0.54 8.13 -10.97
N VAL A 65 -0.16 8.98 -10.02
CA VAL A 65 -0.12 8.64 -8.59
C VAL A 65 -1.46 9.00 -7.98
N MET A 66 -2.12 8.02 -7.40
CA MET A 66 -3.40 8.16 -6.73
C MET A 66 -3.20 8.03 -5.23
N PHE A 67 -3.93 8.82 -4.45
CA PHE A 67 -3.94 8.69 -3.01
C PHE A 67 -5.33 9.01 -2.44
N ASP A 68 -5.66 8.35 -1.34
CA ASP A 68 -6.92 8.55 -0.65
C ASP A 68 -6.79 8.15 0.82
N GLU A 69 -7.62 8.77 1.67
CA GLU A 69 -7.74 8.42 3.06
C GLU A 69 -8.93 7.48 3.26
N MET A 70 -8.72 6.44 4.05
CA MET A 70 -9.77 5.51 4.44
C MET A 70 -9.91 5.47 5.96
N SER A 71 -11.15 5.49 6.46
CA SER A 71 -11.42 5.35 7.88
C SER A 71 -11.13 3.93 8.35
N LEU A 72 -10.61 3.82 9.55
CA LEU A 72 -10.30 2.57 10.25
C LEU A 72 -11.03 2.56 11.59
N ASP A 73 -11.38 1.37 12.05
CA ASP A 73 -11.80 1.19 13.44
C ASP A 73 -10.58 1.35 14.36
N PRO A 74 -10.55 2.35 15.28
CA PRO A 74 -9.41 2.60 16.14
C PRO A 74 -9.19 1.43 17.10
N HIS A 75 -8.11 0.69 16.92
CA HIS A 75 -7.70 -0.35 17.88
C HIS A 75 -6.19 -0.60 17.83
N ILE A 76 -5.66 -1.12 18.94
CA ILE A 76 -4.27 -1.52 19.03
C ILE A 76 -4.20 -3.04 18.84
N HIS A 77 -3.33 -3.46 17.94
CA HIS A 77 -3.05 -4.88 17.70
C HIS A 77 -1.61 -5.22 18.09
N LEU A 78 -1.42 -6.32 18.81
CA LEU A 78 -0.09 -6.86 19.05
C LEU A 78 0.29 -7.78 17.88
N ASN A 79 1.26 -7.39 17.11
CA ASN A 79 1.87 -8.26 16.10
C ASN A 79 2.78 -9.28 16.82
N VAL A 80 2.29 -10.51 16.94
CA VAL A 80 3.00 -11.56 17.65
C VAL A 80 4.35 -11.93 16.99
N ALA A 81 4.48 -11.73 15.68
CA ALA A 81 5.70 -12.06 14.93
C ALA A 81 6.82 -11.06 15.20
N THR A 82 6.50 -9.75 15.22
CA THR A 82 7.46 -8.66 15.47
C THR A 82 7.53 -8.28 16.95
N LYS A 83 6.57 -8.73 17.76
CA LYS A 83 6.37 -8.34 19.18
C LYS A 83 6.12 -6.83 19.36
N GLU A 84 5.58 -6.19 18.33
CA GLU A 84 5.29 -4.76 18.33
C GLU A 84 3.79 -4.49 18.35
N PHE A 85 3.41 -3.37 18.98
CA PHE A 85 2.04 -2.87 18.91
C PHE A 85 1.85 -2.08 17.61
N GLU A 86 0.79 -2.39 16.87
CA GLU A 86 0.35 -1.72 15.65
C GLU A 86 -0.96 -0.98 15.92
N GLY A 87 -1.26 0.06 15.11
CA GLY A 87 -2.47 0.87 15.24
C GLY A 87 -2.20 2.29 15.73
N PHE A 88 -0.94 2.68 15.85
CA PHE A 88 -0.55 4.05 16.17
C PHE A 88 -0.32 4.89 14.91
N GLU A 89 -0.48 6.21 15.05
CA GLU A 89 -0.12 7.18 14.03
C GLU A 89 1.36 7.03 13.63
N THR A 90 1.63 7.09 12.33
CA THR A 90 2.98 6.99 11.77
C THR A 90 3.39 8.34 11.22
N ASN A 91 4.50 8.91 11.72
CA ASN A 91 5.09 10.13 11.18
C ASN A 91 5.93 9.85 9.93
N ASP A 92 6.34 10.95 9.24
CA ASP A 92 7.22 10.91 8.06
C ASP A 92 8.51 10.11 8.23
N ASP A 93 9.09 10.15 9.43
CA ASP A 93 10.32 9.44 9.79
C ASP A 93 10.07 8.01 10.26
N GLU A 94 8.88 7.46 9.94
CA GLU A 94 8.44 6.12 10.38
C GLU A 94 8.35 6.01 11.92
N GLN A 95 8.45 7.14 12.64
CA GLN A 95 8.28 7.17 14.08
C GLN A 95 6.80 7.04 14.43
N ARG A 96 6.52 6.20 15.41
CA ARG A 96 5.17 5.99 15.93
C ARG A 96 4.89 7.01 17.02
N ASN A 97 3.81 7.77 16.87
CA ASN A 97 3.27 8.59 17.95
C ASN A 97 2.44 7.69 18.88
N ALA A 98 2.36 8.06 20.16
CA ALA A 98 1.49 7.39 21.14
C ALA A 98 -0.01 7.74 20.95
N VAL A 99 -0.43 8.01 19.71
CA VAL A 99 -1.80 8.36 19.33
C VAL A 99 -2.37 7.24 18.47
N ILE A 100 -3.54 6.73 18.86
CA ILE A 100 -4.22 5.68 18.10
C ILE A 100 -4.75 6.27 16.80
N ALA A 101 -4.42 5.62 15.69
CA ALA A 101 -4.89 6.01 14.36
C ALA A 101 -6.34 5.59 14.14
N ASP A 102 -7.08 6.41 13.41
CA ASP A 102 -8.44 6.16 12.96
C ASP A 102 -8.59 6.25 11.43
N HIS A 103 -7.49 6.61 10.73
CA HIS A 103 -7.42 6.67 9.26
C HIS A 103 -6.12 6.08 8.74
N ALA A 104 -6.15 5.63 7.50
CA ALA A 104 -4.96 5.28 6.72
C ALA A 104 -4.95 6.07 5.42
N LEU A 105 -3.85 6.76 5.16
CA LEU A 105 -3.56 7.37 3.87
C LEU A 105 -2.84 6.33 3.00
N VAL A 106 -3.39 6.01 1.84
CA VAL A 106 -2.87 4.99 0.91
C VAL A 106 -2.47 5.63 -0.39
N PHE A 107 -1.30 5.26 -0.89
CA PHE A 107 -0.77 5.68 -2.18
C PHE A 107 -0.71 4.51 -3.16
N MET A 108 -1.13 4.76 -4.39
CA MET A 108 -1.14 3.80 -5.48
C MET A 108 -0.67 4.47 -6.77
N VAL A 109 0.08 3.75 -7.61
CA VAL A 109 0.34 4.17 -8.98
C VAL A 109 -0.53 3.37 -9.94
N ARG A 110 -1.02 4.04 -10.99
CA ARG A 110 -1.83 3.42 -12.05
C ARG A 110 -1.30 3.84 -13.42
N GLY A 111 -1.12 2.85 -14.30
CA GLY A 111 -0.80 3.09 -15.71
C GLY A 111 -1.94 3.76 -16.45
N LEU A 112 -1.61 4.72 -17.32
CA LEU A 112 -2.58 5.49 -18.13
C LEU A 112 -2.86 4.80 -19.47
N VAL A 113 -1.87 4.14 -20.05
CA VAL A 113 -1.98 3.47 -21.35
C VAL A 113 -2.37 2.00 -21.18
N LYS A 114 -1.65 1.28 -20.33
CA LYS A 114 -1.99 -0.10 -19.97
C LYS A 114 -2.66 -0.15 -18.61
N ASN A 115 -3.65 -1.02 -18.46
CA ASN A 115 -4.39 -1.18 -17.20
C ASN A 115 -3.58 -2.01 -16.19
N TRP A 116 -2.62 -1.37 -15.53
CA TRP A 116 -1.90 -1.92 -14.39
C TRP A 116 -1.97 -0.95 -13.21
N LYS A 117 -1.86 -1.49 -12.00
CA LYS A 117 -1.85 -0.70 -10.77
C LYS A 117 -0.98 -1.38 -9.71
N GLN A 118 -0.30 -0.58 -8.90
CA GLN A 118 0.56 -1.05 -7.83
C GLN A 118 0.39 -0.14 -6.60
N PRO A 119 0.00 -0.69 -5.44
CA PRO A 119 0.12 0.02 -4.17
C PRO A 119 1.59 0.33 -3.88
N LEU A 120 1.88 1.55 -3.41
CA LEU A 120 3.24 2.03 -3.20
C LEU A 120 3.59 2.20 -1.72
N ALA A 121 2.67 2.79 -0.96
CA ALA A 121 2.88 3.13 0.44
C ALA A 121 1.53 3.29 1.14
N TYR A 122 1.55 3.20 2.46
CA TYR A 122 0.47 3.64 3.32
C TYR A 122 1.02 4.18 4.64
N THR A 123 0.29 5.10 5.25
CA THR A 123 0.61 5.65 6.57
C THR A 123 -0.64 5.70 7.42
N PHE A 124 -0.47 5.56 8.73
CA PHE A 124 -1.56 5.71 9.67
C PHE A 124 -1.62 7.14 10.19
N CYS A 125 -2.80 7.72 10.24
CA CYS A 125 -3.03 9.07 10.75
C CYS A 125 -4.26 9.12 11.66
N ARG A 126 -4.37 10.19 12.44
CA ARG A 126 -5.56 10.49 13.22
C ARG A 126 -6.29 11.66 12.60
N SER A 127 -7.60 11.50 12.36
CA SER A 127 -8.51 12.42 11.66
C SER A 127 -8.12 12.62 10.20
N SER A 128 -7.17 13.48 9.87
CA SER A 128 -6.67 13.70 8.52
C SER A 128 -5.16 13.97 8.53
N THR A 129 -4.53 13.64 7.41
CA THR A 129 -3.09 13.89 7.24
C THR A 129 -2.84 15.38 7.05
N LYS A 130 -1.93 15.96 7.85
CA LYS A 130 -1.53 17.37 7.72
C LYS A 130 -0.96 17.63 6.32
N SER A 131 -1.35 18.75 5.69
CA SER A 131 -0.94 19.10 4.32
C SER A 131 0.58 19.07 4.11
N VAL A 132 1.36 19.50 5.10
CA VAL A 132 2.84 19.47 5.03
C VAL A 132 3.37 18.04 4.94
N ILE A 133 2.81 17.12 5.71
CA ILE A 133 3.17 15.69 5.70
C ILE A 133 2.77 15.07 4.36
N LEU A 134 1.56 15.35 3.90
CA LEU A 134 1.05 14.87 2.61
C LEU A 134 1.95 15.31 1.45
N VAL A 135 2.31 16.59 1.38
CA VAL A 135 3.19 17.12 0.31
C VAL A 135 4.56 16.43 0.34
N ARG A 136 5.13 16.24 1.52
CA ARG A 136 6.44 15.57 1.68
C ARG A 136 6.38 14.11 1.23
N LEU A 137 5.37 13.35 1.67
CA LEU A 137 5.17 11.96 1.28
C LEU A 137 4.93 11.84 -0.23
N LEU A 138 4.08 12.68 -0.78
CA LEU A 138 3.76 12.69 -2.21
C LEU A 138 5.01 12.98 -3.05
N THR A 139 5.81 13.98 -2.65
CA THR A 139 7.08 14.31 -3.31
C THR A 139 8.05 13.14 -3.27
N LYS A 140 8.22 12.50 -2.09
CA LYS A 140 9.06 11.31 -1.93
C LYS A 140 8.61 10.17 -2.84
N ILE A 141 7.30 9.89 -2.89
CA ILE A 141 6.72 8.82 -3.70
C ILE A 141 6.89 9.11 -5.20
N ILE A 142 6.61 10.33 -5.66
CA ILE A 142 6.80 10.72 -7.07
C ILE A 142 8.27 10.57 -7.48
N THR A 143 9.20 11.04 -6.65
CA THR A 143 10.63 10.91 -6.90
C THR A 143 11.04 9.44 -7.02
N ARG A 144 10.55 8.58 -6.13
CA ARG A 144 10.83 7.14 -6.18
C ARG A 144 10.21 6.46 -7.41
N CYS A 145 9.01 6.87 -7.84
CA CYS A 145 8.41 6.39 -9.09
C CYS A 145 9.27 6.77 -10.30
N GLN A 146 9.76 8.01 -10.35
CA GLN A 146 10.63 8.47 -11.43
C GLN A 146 11.97 7.73 -11.43
N GLN A 147 12.58 7.50 -10.27
CA GLN A 147 13.79 6.69 -10.13
C GLN A 147 13.58 5.24 -10.58
N ALA A 148 12.39 4.69 -10.40
CA ALA A 148 12.01 3.37 -10.92
C ALA A 148 11.76 3.36 -12.44
N GLY A 149 11.88 4.51 -13.13
CA GLY A 149 11.70 4.63 -14.57
C GLY A 149 10.29 4.96 -15.04
N LEU A 150 9.38 5.28 -14.12
CA LEU A 150 8.02 5.71 -14.45
C LEU A 150 7.96 7.19 -14.84
N LYS A 151 6.99 7.54 -15.67
CA LYS A 151 6.69 8.91 -16.10
C LYS A 151 5.38 9.36 -15.44
N VAL A 152 5.49 9.96 -14.26
CA VAL A 152 4.32 10.46 -13.52
C VAL A 152 3.82 11.73 -14.17
N ILE A 153 2.57 11.72 -14.68
CA ILE A 153 1.95 12.84 -15.41
C ILE A 153 1.07 13.68 -14.51
N CYS A 154 0.36 13.05 -13.59
CA CYS A 154 -0.55 13.74 -12.66
C CYS A 154 -0.69 12.98 -11.34
N THR A 155 -1.27 13.67 -10.38
CA THR A 155 -1.72 13.11 -9.12
C THR A 155 -3.24 13.22 -9.04
N ILE A 156 -3.87 12.22 -8.42
CA ILE A 156 -5.33 12.15 -8.23
C ILE A 156 -5.58 11.86 -6.77
N CYS A 157 -6.36 12.71 -6.11
CA CYS A 157 -6.82 12.49 -4.73
C CYS A 157 -8.31 12.11 -4.71
N GLY A 158 -8.71 11.32 -3.72
CA GLY A 158 -10.12 11.14 -3.38
C GLY A 158 -10.71 12.40 -2.74
N ASN A 159 -12.03 12.49 -2.68
CA ASN A 159 -12.75 13.70 -2.21
C ASN A 159 -12.56 14.06 -0.72
N THR A 160 -11.92 13.21 0.07
CA THR A 160 -11.75 13.37 1.52
C THR A 160 -10.44 14.03 1.94
N CYS A 161 -9.47 14.22 1.03
CA CYS A 161 -8.09 14.55 1.38
C CYS A 161 -7.80 16.03 1.64
N ILE A 162 -8.76 16.95 1.57
CA ILE A 162 -8.50 18.39 1.76
C ILE A 162 -9.50 18.96 2.75
N GLN A 163 -9.19 18.88 4.04
CA GLN A 163 -9.67 19.87 4.99
C GLN A 163 -8.59 20.94 5.13
N GLU A 164 -8.81 22.10 4.50
CA GLU A 164 -8.03 23.28 4.76
C GLU A 164 -8.21 23.66 6.24
N SER A 165 -7.14 23.55 7.02
CA SER A 165 -7.08 24.13 8.35
C SER A 165 -6.98 25.66 8.20
N HIS A 166 -8.07 26.36 8.45
CA HIS A 166 -8.05 27.79 8.74
C HIS A 166 -7.35 28.09 10.05
#